data_1bf1c6f14e2160331a6e5278ff79fd87
#
_entry.id   1bf1c6f14e2160331a6e5278ff79fd87
#
_cell.length_a   1.000
_cell.length_b   1.000
_cell.length_c   1.000
_cell.angle_alpha   90.00
_cell.angle_beta   90.00
_cell.angle_gamma   90.00
#
_symmetry.space_group_name_H-M   'P 1'
#
loop_
_entity.id
_entity.type
_entity.pdbx_description
1 polymer ?
#
loop_
_entity_poly.entity_id
_entity_poly.type
_entity_poly.pdbx_seq_one_letter_code
_entity_poly.pdbx_strand_id
1 'polypeptide(L)'
;MTLEETDLLVLERGRFLPFLTANPEVTTRLFSVLCERLRRTSEHLQDTLFLEAPSRVARCLLRLAETFGKRTPAGVRLDIKLSQQQIGSLVGITRESINKHLNDWQRAGHIAVEAGVITIRDRDALEGLAEADP
;
A
#
# COMPACT_ATOMS: atom_id res chain seq x y z
N MET A 1 -11.23 -1.60 -8.36
CA MET A 1 -11.09 -0.19 -8.79
C MET A 1 -9.62 0.03 -9.11
N THR A 2 -9.32 0.48 -10.30
CA THR A 2 -7.97 0.91 -10.71
C THR A 2 -7.75 2.36 -10.29
N LEU A 3 -6.53 2.72 -9.91
CA LEU A 3 -6.16 4.08 -9.49
C LEU A 3 -5.61 4.91 -10.65
N GLU A 4 -5.26 4.24 -11.75
CA GLU A 4 -4.72 4.80 -12.98
C GLU A 4 -5.36 4.12 -14.19
N GLU A 5 -5.19 4.71 -15.38
CA GLU A 5 -5.52 4.06 -16.64
C GLU A 5 -4.72 2.76 -16.76
N THR A 6 -5.41 1.64 -16.95
CA THR A 6 -4.80 0.31 -16.86
C THR A 6 -5.32 -0.56 -17.99
N ASP A 7 -4.41 -1.14 -18.77
CA ASP A 7 -4.72 -2.17 -19.74
C ASP A 7 -4.90 -3.52 -19.05
N LEU A 8 -6.01 -4.19 -19.32
CA LEU A 8 -6.33 -5.49 -18.76
C LEU A 8 -6.32 -6.57 -19.84
N LEU A 9 -5.59 -7.64 -19.59
CA LEU A 9 -5.65 -8.86 -20.38
C LEU A 9 -6.68 -9.81 -19.75
N VAL A 10 -7.67 -10.20 -20.56
CA VAL A 10 -8.69 -11.17 -20.13
C VAL A 10 -8.25 -12.57 -20.54
N LEU A 11 -8.19 -13.47 -19.58
CA LEU A 11 -7.83 -14.86 -19.77
C LEU A 11 -9.04 -15.76 -19.52
N GLU A 12 -9.50 -16.46 -20.56
CA GLU A 12 -10.65 -17.34 -20.44
C GLU A 12 -10.33 -18.60 -19.62
N ARG A 13 -11.20 -18.95 -18.68
CA ARG A 13 -11.06 -20.14 -17.84
C ARG A 13 -10.83 -21.42 -18.64
N GLY A 14 -11.54 -21.58 -19.74
CA GLY A 14 -11.46 -22.78 -20.59
C GLY A 14 -10.10 -23.00 -21.25
N ARG A 15 -9.33 -21.93 -21.44
CA ARG A 15 -7.96 -21.99 -21.97
C ARG A 15 -6.91 -22.01 -20.85
N PHE A 16 -7.22 -21.37 -19.74
CA PHE A 16 -6.27 -21.20 -18.63
C PHE A 16 -5.99 -22.52 -17.90
N LEU A 17 -7.01 -23.28 -17.55
CA LEU A 17 -6.83 -24.53 -16.81
C LEU A 17 -6.00 -25.57 -17.56
N PRO A 18 -6.27 -25.88 -18.85
CA PRO A 18 -5.42 -26.78 -19.63
C PRO A 18 -3.97 -26.26 -19.76
N PHE A 19 -3.79 -24.95 -19.91
CA PHE A 19 -2.46 -24.35 -19.96
C PHE A 19 -1.68 -24.58 -18.67
N LEU A 20 -2.28 -24.39 -17.50
CA LEU A 20 -1.66 -24.66 -16.21
C LEU A 20 -1.26 -26.13 -16.05
N THR A 21 -2.12 -27.05 -16.48
CA THR A 21 -1.83 -28.48 -16.41
C THR A 21 -0.65 -28.87 -17.30
N ALA A 22 -0.53 -28.23 -18.46
CA ALA A 22 0.57 -28.47 -19.40
C ALA A 22 1.89 -27.78 -18.97
N ASN A 23 1.84 -26.81 -18.06
CA ASN A 23 2.99 -26.01 -17.65
C ASN A 23 3.16 -25.98 -16.11
N PRO A 24 3.74 -27.04 -15.49
CA PRO A 24 3.88 -27.14 -14.02
C PRO A 24 4.70 -26.00 -13.40
N GLU A 25 5.73 -25.51 -14.08
CA GLU A 25 6.55 -24.40 -13.60
C GLU A 25 5.74 -23.09 -13.47
N VAL A 26 4.88 -22.81 -14.46
CA VAL A 26 3.97 -21.66 -14.41
C VAL A 26 2.98 -21.82 -13.28
N THR A 27 2.47 -23.02 -13.08
CA THR A 27 1.54 -23.37 -12.00
C THR A 27 2.17 -23.13 -10.64
N THR A 28 3.40 -23.61 -10.43
CA THR A 28 4.14 -23.39 -9.17
C THR A 28 4.37 -21.89 -8.91
N ARG A 29 4.74 -21.15 -9.94
CA ARG A 29 4.95 -19.71 -9.83
C ARG A 29 3.65 -18.96 -9.52
N LEU A 30 2.55 -19.36 -10.13
CA LEU A 30 1.23 -18.81 -9.84
C LEU A 30 0.82 -19.07 -8.39
N PHE A 31 1.01 -20.29 -7.87
CA PHE A 31 0.76 -20.60 -6.46
C PHE A 31 1.59 -19.74 -5.52
N SER A 32 2.88 -19.53 -5.82
CA SER A 32 3.74 -18.65 -5.01
C SER A 32 3.19 -17.22 -4.95
N VAL A 33 2.76 -16.68 -6.08
CA VAL A 33 2.15 -15.34 -6.15
C VAL A 33 0.83 -15.28 -5.36
N LEU A 34 -0.01 -16.32 -5.45
CA LEU A 34 -1.27 -16.38 -4.72
C LEU A 34 -1.04 -16.51 -3.21
N CYS A 35 -0.08 -17.32 -2.77
CA CYS A 35 0.29 -17.44 -1.36
C CYS A 35 0.81 -16.11 -0.81
N GLU A 36 1.65 -15.41 -1.56
CA GLU A 36 2.14 -14.09 -1.18
C GLU A 36 1.00 -13.08 -1.06
N ARG A 37 0.08 -13.09 -2.01
CA ARG A 37 -1.09 -12.22 -2.00
C ARG A 37 -2.01 -12.51 -0.81
N LEU A 38 -2.23 -13.79 -0.50
CA LEU A 38 -3.01 -14.20 0.67
C LEU A 38 -2.36 -13.75 1.98
N ARG A 39 -1.04 -13.91 2.10
CA ARG A 39 -0.29 -13.43 3.27
C ARG A 39 -0.48 -11.93 3.47
N ARG A 40 -0.26 -11.13 2.44
CA ARG A 40 -0.47 -9.66 2.49
C ARG A 40 -1.90 -9.28 2.88
N THR A 41 -2.89 -10.03 2.39
CA THR A 41 -4.29 -9.79 2.76
C THR A 41 -4.54 -10.12 4.23
N SER A 42 -3.96 -11.20 4.73
CA SER A 42 -4.07 -11.59 6.15
C SER A 42 -3.37 -10.59 7.07
N GLU A 43 -2.18 -10.12 6.71
CA GLU A 43 -1.46 -9.06 7.42
C GLU A 43 -2.30 -7.77 7.48
N HIS A 44 -2.89 -7.38 6.35
CA HIS A 44 -3.76 -6.20 6.31
C HIS A 44 -5.01 -6.35 7.20
N LEU A 45 -5.58 -7.54 7.28
CA LEU A 45 -6.69 -7.83 8.17
C LEU A 45 -6.27 -7.74 9.64
N GLN A 46 -5.10 -8.29 10.00
CA GLN A 46 -4.53 -8.16 11.33
C GLN A 46 -4.28 -6.69 11.69
N ASP A 47 -3.65 -5.92 10.79
CA ASP A 47 -3.44 -4.48 10.97
C ASP A 47 -4.76 -3.74 11.29
N THR A 48 -5.84 -4.12 10.60
CA THR A 48 -7.16 -3.49 10.78
C THR A 48 -7.80 -3.83 12.13
N LEU A 49 -7.53 -5.03 12.64
CA LEU A 49 -8.13 -5.52 13.90
C LEU A 49 -7.34 -5.10 15.14
N PHE A 50 -6.02 -5.00 15.06
CA PHE A 50 -5.15 -4.87 16.23
C PHE A 50 -4.37 -3.55 16.29
N LEU A 51 -4.26 -2.79 15.21
CA LEU A 51 -3.50 -1.54 15.21
C LEU A 51 -4.40 -0.31 15.33
N GLU A 52 -3.89 0.71 16.01
CA GLU A 52 -4.49 2.03 16.01
C GLU A 52 -4.46 2.70 14.62
N ALA A 53 -5.33 3.68 14.40
CA ALA A 53 -5.45 4.38 13.13
C ALA A 53 -4.13 4.99 12.62
N PRO A 54 -3.29 5.66 13.45
CA PRO A 54 -2.00 6.19 13.00
C PRO A 54 -1.08 5.10 12.46
N SER A 55 -0.94 3.99 13.19
CA SER A 55 -0.05 2.86 12.82
C SER A 55 -0.48 2.23 11.48
N ARG A 56 -1.80 2.07 11.27
CA ARG A 56 -2.33 1.59 9.98
C ARG A 56 -2.00 2.53 8.81
N VAL A 57 -2.12 3.84 9.03
CA VAL A 57 -1.76 4.84 8.00
C VAL A 57 -0.26 4.80 7.70
N ALA A 58 0.59 4.76 8.73
CA ALA A 58 2.04 4.67 8.58
C ALA A 58 2.44 3.41 7.78
N ARG A 59 1.93 2.24 8.15
CA ARG A 59 2.16 0.98 7.40
C ARG A 59 1.69 1.06 5.95
N CYS A 60 0.53 1.68 5.71
CA CYS A 60 0.02 1.88 4.36
C CYS A 60 0.99 2.73 3.51
N LEU A 61 1.47 3.87 4.04
CA LEU A 61 2.41 4.74 3.34
C LEU A 61 3.76 4.05 3.09
N LEU A 62 4.27 3.28 4.04
CA LEU A 62 5.50 2.50 3.87
C LEU A 62 5.36 1.45 2.76
N ARG A 63 4.27 0.69 2.73
CA ARG A 63 3.98 -0.28 1.65
C ARG A 63 3.83 0.39 0.28
N LEU A 64 3.19 1.55 0.23
CA LEU A 64 3.11 2.34 -1.02
C LEU A 64 4.50 2.81 -1.46
N ALA A 65 5.37 3.17 -0.52
CA ALA A 65 6.74 3.56 -0.82
C ALA A 65 7.59 2.40 -1.36
N GLU A 66 7.35 1.17 -0.93
CA GLU A 66 8.02 -0.02 -1.47
C GLU A 66 7.62 -0.30 -2.92
N THR A 67 6.34 -0.05 -3.26
CA THR A 67 5.81 -0.36 -4.58
C THR A 67 5.96 0.79 -5.58
N PHE A 68 5.72 2.03 -5.13
CA PHE A 68 5.65 3.23 -5.98
C PHE A 68 6.68 4.30 -5.59
N GLY A 69 7.58 4.00 -4.65
CA GLY A 69 8.53 4.98 -4.14
C GLY A 69 9.68 5.24 -5.11
N LYS A 70 10.00 6.51 -5.32
CA LYS A 70 11.22 6.97 -5.99
C LYS A 70 12.09 7.74 -5.00
N ARG A 71 13.36 7.36 -4.89
CA ARG A 71 14.32 8.07 -4.06
C ARG A 71 14.60 9.46 -4.65
N THR A 72 14.54 10.46 -3.79
CA THR A 72 14.87 11.86 -4.11
C THR A 72 15.76 12.43 -3.03
N PRO A 73 16.43 13.60 -3.26
CA PRO A 73 17.20 14.27 -2.20
C PRO A 73 16.35 14.65 -0.97
N ALA A 74 15.03 14.80 -1.13
CA ALA A 74 14.08 15.14 -0.06
C ALA A 74 13.48 13.93 0.67
N GLY A 75 13.84 12.69 0.27
CA GLY A 75 13.31 11.46 0.82
C GLY A 75 12.72 10.53 -0.25
N VAL A 76 11.79 9.66 0.13
CA VAL A 76 11.11 8.74 -0.78
C VAL A 76 9.78 9.35 -1.22
N ARG A 77 9.71 9.77 -2.47
CA ARG A 77 8.51 10.31 -3.09
C ARG A 77 7.64 9.16 -3.61
N LEU A 78 6.37 9.16 -3.26
CA LEU A 78 5.39 8.23 -3.84
C LEU A 78 5.04 8.71 -5.25
N ASP A 79 5.39 7.93 -6.27
CA ASP A 79 5.10 8.25 -7.68
C ASP A 79 3.66 7.85 -8.05
N ILE A 80 2.75 8.12 -7.14
CA ILE A 80 1.30 7.89 -7.30
C ILE A 80 0.56 9.02 -6.59
N LYS A 81 -0.50 9.52 -7.23
CA LYS A 81 -1.40 10.50 -6.61
C LYS A 81 -2.56 9.78 -5.95
N LEU A 82 -2.64 9.90 -4.64
CA LEU A 82 -3.74 9.35 -3.85
C LEU A 82 -4.47 10.46 -3.11
N SER A 83 -5.78 10.52 -3.29
CA SER A 83 -6.61 11.38 -2.45
C SER A 83 -6.68 10.82 -1.03
N GLN A 84 -6.94 11.70 -0.05
CA GLN A 84 -7.15 11.28 1.34
C GLN A 84 -8.31 10.28 1.49
N GLN A 85 -9.32 10.39 0.63
CA GLN A 85 -10.43 9.43 0.57
C GLN A 85 -9.95 8.04 0.13
N GLN A 86 -9.08 7.97 -0.87
CA GLN A 86 -8.50 6.69 -1.33
C GLN A 86 -7.61 6.05 -0.27
N ILE A 87 -6.76 6.85 0.39
CA ILE A 87 -5.94 6.36 1.52
C ILE A 87 -6.85 5.87 2.65
N GLY A 88 -7.89 6.64 3.00
CA GLY A 88 -8.86 6.25 4.02
C GLY A 88 -9.55 4.92 3.70
N SER A 89 -9.92 4.72 2.44
CA SER A 89 -10.52 3.45 1.98
C SER A 89 -9.54 2.29 2.05
N LEU A 90 -8.24 2.52 1.81
CA LEU A 90 -7.20 1.49 1.91
C LEU A 90 -6.97 1.02 3.36
N VAL A 91 -7.10 1.92 4.34
CA VAL A 91 -6.81 1.62 5.74
C VAL A 91 -8.05 1.48 6.63
N GLY A 92 -9.24 1.68 6.06
CA GLY A 92 -10.51 1.53 6.76
C GLY A 92 -10.78 2.64 7.79
N ILE A 93 -10.42 3.89 7.48
CA ILE A 93 -10.71 5.08 8.30
C ILE A 93 -11.26 6.23 7.47
N THR A 94 -11.83 7.24 8.14
CA THR A 94 -12.44 8.38 7.45
C THR A 94 -11.39 9.30 6.81
N ARG A 95 -11.81 10.05 5.79
CA ARG A 95 -10.99 11.08 5.15
C ARG A 95 -10.48 12.11 6.16
N GLU A 96 -11.35 12.53 7.09
CA GLU A 96 -11.02 13.50 8.14
C GLU A 96 -9.90 12.98 9.06
N SER A 97 -9.96 11.71 9.42
CA SER A 97 -8.92 11.05 10.22
C SER A 97 -7.59 11.00 9.46
N ILE A 98 -7.60 10.65 8.16
CA ILE A 98 -6.41 10.70 7.30
C ILE A 98 -5.84 12.12 7.26
N ASN A 99 -6.69 13.12 7.01
CA ASN A 99 -6.25 14.52 6.94
C ASN A 99 -5.56 14.96 8.22
N LYS A 100 -6.11 14.59 9.37
CA LYS A 100 -5.50 14.88 10.68
C LYS A 100 -4.10 14.28 10.78
N HIS A 101 -3.95 12.97 10.55
CA HIS A 101 -2.66 12.29 10.68
C HIS A 101 -1.62 12.82 9.70
N LEU A 102 -1.98 13.03 8.43
CA LEU A 102 -1.06 13.59 7.44
C LEU A 102 -0.60 15.01 7.81
N ASN A 103 -1.51 15.86 8.30
CA ASN A 103 -1.16 17.22 8.74
C ASN A 103 -0.23 17.20 9.97
N ASP A 104 -0.48 16.33 10.94
CA ASP A 104 0.36 16.20 12.13
C ASP A 104 1.79 15.74 11.74
N TRP A 105 1.90 14.75 10.86
CA TRP A 105 3.19 14.26 10.39
C TRP A 105 3.92 15.24 9.46
N GLN A 106 3.18 16.05 8.71
CA GLN A 106 3.75 17.13 7.91
C GLN A 106 4.32 18.24 8.81
N ARG A 107 3.62 18.62 9.90
CA ARG A 107 4.13 19.57 10.90
C ARG A 107 5.35 19.04 11.64
N ALA A 108 5.38 17.74 11.92
CA ALA A 108 6.54 17.07 12.53
C ALA A 108 7.73 16.90 11.55
N GLY A 109 7.54 17.14 10.26
CA GLY A 109 8.58 17.00 9.24
C GLY A 109 8.80 15.57 8.75
N HIS A 110 7.99 14.59 9.18
CA HIS A 110 8.12 13.19 8.76
C HIS A 110 7.74 12.98 7.30
N ILE A 111 6.79 13.76 6.80
CA ILE A 111 6.34 13.71 5.41
C ILE A 111 6.21 15.13 4.82
N ALA A 112 6.13 15.22 3.49
CA ALA A 112 5.64 16.38 2.78
C ALA A 112 4.48 15.96 1.87
N VAL A 113 3.48 16.83 1.71
CA VAL A 113 2.37 16.63 0.79
C VAL A 113 2.29 17.84 -0.15
N GLU A 114 2.54 17.62 -1.43
CA GLU A 114 2.56 18.67 -2.45
C GLU A 114 1.74 18.21 -3.66
N ALA A 115 0.70 18.96 -3.99
CA ALA A 115 -0.20 18.66 -5.12
C ALA A 115 -0.75 17.21 -5.13
N GLY A 116 -1.03 16.64 -3.94
CA GLY A 116 -1.54 15.28 -3.79
C GLY A 116 -0.46 14.18 -3.88
N VAL A 117 0.81 14.56 -3.97
CA VAL A 117 1.95 13.65 -3.92
C VAL A 117 2.55 13.68 -2.52
N ILE A 118 2.76 12.51 -1.94
CA ILE A 118 3.37 12.35 -0.61
C ILE A 118 4.85 12.02 -0.79
N THR A 119 5.70 12.70 -0.03
CA THR A 119 7.13 12.39 0.10
C THR A 119 7.43 12.03 1.55
N ILE A 120 7.93 10.84 1.79
CA ILE A 120 8.40 10.38 3.11
C ILE A 120 9.79 10.95 3.29
N ARG A 121 9.95 11.86 4.25
CA ARG A 121 11.22 12.53 4.59
C ARG A 121 11.99 11.78 5.68
N ASP A 122 11.26 11.26 6.65
CA ASP A 122 11.79 10.51 7.79
C ASP A 122 11.11 9.13 7.82
N ARG A 123 11.79 8.15 7.23
CA ARG A 123 11.29 6.78 7.16
C ARG A 123 11.30 6.12 8.54
N ASP A 124 12.34 6.35 9.32
CA ASP A 124 12.52 5.72 10.64
C ASP A 124 11.40 6.16 11.59
N ALA A 125 11.02 7.46 11.54
CA ALA A 125 9.88 7.97 12.31
C ALA A 125 8.56 7.29 11.89
N LEU A 126 8.32 7.07 10.59
CA LEU A 126 7.13 6.35 10.14
C LEU A 126 7.16 4.86 10.49
N GLU A 127 8.33 4.22 10.47
CA GLU A 127 8.51 2.83 10.92
C GLU A 127 8.21 2.72 12.42
N GLY A 128 8.69 3.65 13.25
CA GLY A 128 8.35 3.72 14.67
C GLY A 128 6.85 3.91 14.93
N LEU A 129 6.18 4.73 14.14
CA LEU A 129 4.72 4.89 14.20
C LEU A 129 3.97 3.62 13.76
N ALA A 130 4.51 2.90 12.78
CA ALA A 130 3.94 1.65 12.27
C ALA A 130 4.08 0.49 13.26
N GLU A 131 5.09 0.51 14.13
CA GLU A 131 5.39 -0.50 15.15
C GLU A 131 4.75 -0.18 16.50
N ALA A 132 4.24 1.04 16.70
CA ALA A 132 3.61 1.44 17.95
C ALA A 132 2.41 0.51 18.23
N ASP A 133 2.59 -0.34 19.23
CA ASP A 133 1.56 -1.18 19.82
C ASP A 133 0.65 -0.32 20.73
N PRO A 134 -0.65 -0.62 20.83
CA PRO A 134 -1.59 0.16 21.65
C PRO A 134 -1.28 0.15 23.14
#